data_84be30e5d73f89ba450f65c2bd3d6d6d
#
_entry.id   84be30e5d73f89ba450f65c2bd3d6d6d
#
_cell.length_a   1.000
_cell.length_b   1.000
_cell.length_c   1.000
_cell.angle_alpha   90.00
_cell.angle_beta   90.00
_cell.angle_gamma   90.00
#
_symmetry.space_group_name_H-M   'P 1'
#
loop_
_entity.id
_entity.type
_entity.pdbx_description
1 polymer ?
#
loop_
_entity_poly.entity_id
_entity_poly.type
_entity_poly.pdbx_seq_one_letter_code
_entity_poly.pdbx_strand_id
1 'polypeptide(L)'
;YFSNGEKRDITSMEFSISNFSAKPDAGVFSGDLHVSNFLEPDINVKLVSNFKLEFLAKFLNIEDIEDLAGDVELTMNFHDIIDIEHPEKSIEKLNESYFTELKVTNLSFQVPEYHLALKDLDVYAVMDGHAANIDYFDVKIGNSDLHISGTVDDLPAIIHHTSKDVLTHLEISSNYLDLLELTSPSKDSIEGINEALSNMSLGLSFKSSAKDFTESPNLPIGEFFIDDFQAILKHYPHNLHDFHADLIIEEDNMKLVDFTGMVDKSDFHFDGKFTHYEMWLQERPQGDTKIDFNFSSKMIQLEDIFTYGGENFVPEEYRHEEFDDLIVHGFAAMHFKEKLYSTDVTIDLFEAKMKVHHLRFEDFGGRFHLENDDLLIEDFRGTMGRSKFLVNAELGFGTDTLLKTQDNHISLIASKLDFDQ
;
A
#
# COMPACT_ATOMS: atom_id res chain seq x y z
N TYR A 1 29.92 26.14 30.87
CA TYR A 1 30.56 27.37 30.37
C TYR A 1 29.52 28.20 29.63
N PHE A 2 29.52 29.49 29.91
CA PHE A 2 28.72 30.46 29.17
C PHE A 2 29.55 31.70 28.89
N SER A 3 29.52 32.21 27.66
CA SER A 3 30.26 33.42 27.24
C SER A 3 29.35 34.31 26.39
N ASN A 4 29.42 35.61 26.59
CA ASN A 4 28.79 36.61 25.74
C ASN A 4 29.59 36.90 24.48
N GLY A 5 30.76 36.27 24.34
CA GLY A 5 31.72 36.54 23.25
C GLY A 5 32.32 37.95 23.25
N GLU A 6 33.12 38.26 22.24
CA GLU A 6 33.79 39.55 22.14
C GLU A 6 32.84 40.72 21.86
N LYS A 7 31.80 40.49 21.04
CA LYS A 7 30.82 41.50 20.65
C LYS A 7 29.74 41.75 21.70
N ARG A 8 29.61 40.85 22.67
CA ARG A 8 28.59 40.90 23.75
C ARG A 8 27.14 41.00 23.21
N ASP A 9 26.89 40.36 22.11
CA ASP A 9 25.58 40.25 21.47
C ASP A 9 25.18 38.78 21.29
N ILE A 10 23.93 38.54 20.89
CA ILE A 10 23.37 37.20 20.76
C ILE A 10 24.07 36.35 19.68
N THR A 11 24.72 37.00 18.70
CA THR A 11 25.43 36.28 17.62
C THR A 11 26.81 35.78 18.09
N SER A 12 27.35 36.34 19.16
CA SER A 12 28.66 35.96 19.76
C SER A 12 28.49 35.17 21.06
N MET A 13 27.28 34.90 21.49
CA MET A 13 27.02 34.08 22.69
C MET A 13 27.34 32.60 22.42
N GLU A 14 27.93 31.98 23.43
CA GLU A 14 28.28 30.57 23.47
C GLU A 14 27.83 29.94 24.78
N PHE A 15 27.29 28.74 24.70
CA PHE A 15 26.92 27.90 25.83
C PHE A 15 27.47 26.51 25.64
N SER A 16 28.20 26.00 26.66
CA SER A 16 28.72 24.63 26.62
C SER A 16 28.51 23.91 27.93
N ILE A 17 28.11 22.66 27.84
CA ILE A 17 28.15 21.68 28.91
C ILE A 17 29.02 20.52 28.41
N SER A 18 30.14 20.27 29.05
CA SER A 18 31.05 19.18 28.68
C SER A 18 31.03 18.07 29.72
N ASN A 19 31.06 16.82 29.27
CA ASN A 19 31.10 15.63 30.11
C ASN A 19 29.99 15.63 31.17
N PHE A 20 28.78 16.07 30.82
CA PHE A 20 27.67 15.97 31.75
C PHE A 20 27.26 14.50 31.97
N SER A 21 26.84 14.22 33.17
CA SER A 21 26.19 12.94 33.51
C SER A 21 25.04 13.22 34.46
N ALA A 22 23.86 12.82 34.05
CA ALA A 22 22.64 12.92 34.85
C ALA A 22 22.11 11.53 35.08
N LYS A 23 21.70 11.22 36.29
CA LYS A 23 21.14 9.93 36.70
C LYS A 23 19.81 10.16 37.41
N PRO A 24 18.75 10.55 36.69
CA PRO A 24 17.41 10.54 37.25
C PRO A 24 16.98 9.09 37.57
N ASP A 25 15.94 8.91 38.36
CA ASP A 25 15.48 7.59 38.81
C ASP A 25 15.16 6.66 37.63
N ALA A 26 14.93 7.19 36.45
CA ALA A 26 14.50 6.45 35.27
C ALA A 26 15.57 6.22 34.22
N GLY A 27 16.81 6.62 34.45
CA GLY A 27 17.79 6.39 33.40
C GLY A 27 19.14 7.06 33.64
N VAL A 28 19.98 7.03 32.62
CA VAL A 28 21.29 7.68 32.59
C VAL A 28 21.41 8.48 31.31
N PHE A 29 21.87 9.73 31.45
CA PHE A 29 22.13 10.61 30.32
C PHE A 29 23.56 11.14 30.49
N SER A 30 24.35 11.05 29.45
CA SER A 30 25.73 11.56 29.44
C SER A 30 26.10 12.12 28.07
N GLY A 31 27.00 13.11 28.06
CA GLY A 31 27.42 13.68 26.79
C GLY A 31 27.97 15.09 26.88
N ASP A 32 27.97 15.76 25.73
CA ASP A 32 28.42 17.13 25.54
C ASP A 32 27.36 17.92 24.79
N LEU A 33 27.17 19.17 25.12
CA LEU A 33 26.34 20.14 24.41
C LEU A 33 27.12 21.41 24.21
N HIS A 34 27.18 21.88 22.97
CA HIS A 34 27.71 23.19 22.63
C HIS A 34 26.72 23.93 21.74
N VAL A 35 26.41 25.16 22.07
CA VAL A 35 25.54 26.06 21.30
C VAL A 35 26.27 27.37 21.13
N SER A 36 26.40 27.82 19.89
CA SER A 36 26.96 29.15 19.53
C SER A 36 25.97 29.89 18.63
N ASN A 37 26.13 31.22 18.52
CA ASN A 37 25.29 32.09 17.72
C ASN A 37 23.80 31.92 17.98
N PHE A 38 23.28 32.45 19.09
CA PHE A 38 21.90 32.28 19.52
C PHE A 38 20.84 32.96 18.59
N LEU A 39 21.25 33.68 17.55
CA LEU A 39 20.37 34.20 16.51
C LEU A 39 20.10 33.12 15.44
N GLU A 40 21.15 32.48 14.97
CA GLU A 40 21.12 31.28 14.13
C GLU A 40 21.92 30.19 14.84
N PRO A 41 21.30 29.43 15.75
CA PRO A 41 22.02 28.53 16.63
C PRO A 41 22.79 27.45 15.86
N ASP A 42 24.13 27.42 16.09
CA ASP A 42 24.97 26.29 15.74
C ASP A 42 25.03 25.36 16.96
N ILE A 43 24.43 24.18 16.83
CA ILE A 43 24.26 23.22 17.91
C ILE A 43 25.09 21.98 17.64
N ASN A 44 25.92 21.63 18.58
CA ASN A 44 26.68 20.39 18.59
C ASN A 44 26.31 19.58 19.84
N VAL A 45 25.76 18.38 19.63
CA VAL A 45 25.30 17.49 20.69
C VAL A 45 25.96 16.13 20.55
N LYS A 46 26.57 15.64 21.63
CA LYS A 46 26.90 14.23 21.79
C LYS A 46 26.10 13.71 22.97
N LEU A 47 25.26 12.77 22.77
CA LEU A 47 24.38 12.20 23.79
C LEU A 47 24.44 10.67 23.76
N VAL A 48 24.63 10.08 24.92
CA VAL A 48 24.41 8.66 25.16
C VAL A 48 23.43 8.54 26.31
N SER A 49 22.33 7.89 26.09
CA SER A 49 21.31 7.75 27.11
C SER A 49 20.71 6.34 27.11
N ASN A 50 20.28 5.94 28.31
CA ASN A 50 19.46 4.75 28.52
C ASN A 50 18.41 5.12 29.56
N PHE A 51 17.13 5.05 29.19
CA PHE A 51 16.05 5.51 30.05
C PHE A 51 14.74 4.79 29.80
N LYS A 52 13.85 4.90 30.79
CA LYS A 52 12.49 4.39 30.70
C LYS A 52 11.50 5.44 30.25
N LEU A 53 10.67 5.09 29.26
CA LEU A 53 9.71 6.03 28.66
C LEU A 53 8.61 6.49 29.62
N GLU A 54 8.19 5.67 30.57
CA GLU A 54 7.18 6.04 31.57
C GLU A 54 7.60 7.25 32.42
N PHE A 55 8.92 7.38 32.63
CA PHE A 55 9.44 8.54 33.34
C PHE A 55 9.44 9.79 32.45
N LEU A 56 9.86 9.66 31.20
CA LEU A 56 9.87 10.78 30.26
C LEU A 56 8.46 11.34 30.03
N ALA A 57 7.48 10.47 29.88
CA ALA A 57 6.07 10.85 29.76
C ALA A 57 5.59 11.68 30.97
N LYS A 58 5.87 11.21 32.19
CA LYS A 58 5.54 11.94 33.42
C LYS A 58 6.28 13.28 33.52
N PHE A 59 7.57 13.30 33.14
CA PHE A 59 8.37 14.51 33.21
C PHE A 59 7.93 15.58 32.22
N LEU A 60 7.53 15.16 30.99
CA LEU A 60 7.07 16.05 29.94
C LEU A 60 5.55 16.32 30.00
N ASN A 61 4.85 15.72 30.98
CA ASN A 61 3.38 15.80 31.12
C ASN A 61 2.64 15.44 29.82
N ILE A 62 3.00 14.30 29.23
CA ILE A 62 2.31 13.78 28.04
C ILE A 62 1.03 13.13 28.52
N GLU A 63 -0.13 13.74 28.17
CA GLU A 63 -1.46 13.31 28.63
C GLU A 63 -2.22 12.49 27.58
N ASP A 64 -1.79 12.58 26.30
CA ASP A 64 -2.50 11.99 25.17
C ASP A 64 -2.11 10.52 24.89
N ILE A 65 -1.31 9.92 25.79
CA ILE A 65 -0.84 8.52 25.68
C ILE A 65 -1.04 7.83 27.02
N GLU A 66 -1.77 6.72 27.01
CA GLU A 66 -2.00 5.89 28.19
C GLU A 66 -1.07 4.67 28.18
N ASP A 67 -0.77 4.15 29.38
CA ASP A 67 -0.01 2.92 29.60
C ASP A 67 1.37 2.87 28.89
N LEU A 68 1.99 4.04 28.70
CA LEU A 68 3.32 4.11 28.06
C LEU A 68 4.39 3.44 28.92
N ALA A 69 5.00 2.39 28.39
CA ALA A 69 6.10 1.65 29.00
C ALA A 69 7.12 1.27 27.92
N GLY A 70 8.38 1.15 28.31
CA GLY A 70 9.46 0.68 27.44
C GLY A 70 10.83 1.25 27.82
N ASP A 71 11.89 0.60 27.32
CA ASP A 71 13.26 0.99 27.51
C ASP A 71 13.84 1.58 26.21
N VAL A 72 14.54 2.71 26.32
CA VAL A 72 15.19 3.39 25.18
C VAL A 72 16.68 3.51 25.42
N GLU A 73 17.47 3.03 24.47
CA GLU A 73 18.88 3.31 24.35
C GLU A 73 19.09 4.24 23.16
N LEU A 74 19.67 5.41 23.37
CA LEU A 74 19.88 6.42 22.33
C LEU A 74 21.34 6.88 22.37
N THR A 75 22.02 6.75 21.23
CA THR A 75 23.30 7.38 20.97
C THR A 75 23.12 8.40 19.85
N MET A 76 23.45 9.66 20.11
CA MET A 76 23.30 10.73 19.14
C MET A 76 24.57 11.58 19.08
N ASN A 77 24.99 11.86 17.87
CA ASN A 77 26.05 12.85 17.57
C ASN A 77 25.48 13.74 16.46
N PHE A 78 25.13 14.94 16.85
CA PHE A 78 24.43 15.89 16.00
C PHE A 78 25.19 17.21 15.93
N HIS A 79 25.38 17.72 14.73
CA HIS A 79 25.91 19.04 14.49
C HIS A 79 25.14 19.73 13.38
N ASP A 80 24.45 20.81 13.69
CA ASP A 80 23.68 21.57 12.72
C ASP A 80 23.52 23.04 13.09
N ILE A 81 23.28 23.87 12.05
CA ILE A 81 22.92 25.27 12.20
C ILE A 81 21.38 25.32 12.04
N ILE A 82 20.70 25.67 13.12
CA ILE A 82 19.26 25.78 13.14
C ILE A 82 18.83 27.18 12.70
N ASP A 83 18.08 27.26 11.59
CA ASP A 83 17.42 28.50 11.15
C ASP A 83 16.03 28.53 11.81
N ILE A 84 15.87 29.38 12.83
CA ILE A 84 14.63 29.48 13.59
C ILE A 84 13.49 30.11 12.76
N GLU A 85 13.83 30.98 11.80
CA GLU A 85 12.85 31.64 10.93
C GLU A 85 12.40 30.70 9.78
N HIS A 86 13.29 29.79 9.37
CA HIS A 86 13.06 28.85 8.27
C HIS A 86 13.54 27.44 8.64
N PRO A 87 12.82 26.71 9.53
CA PRO A 87 13.23 25.40 10.01
C PRO A 87 13.46 24.38 8.88
N GLU A 88 12.70 24.49 7.78
CA GLU A 88 12.88 23.65 6.59
C GLU A 88 14.27 23.76 5.96
N LYS A 89 14.90 24.92 6.05
CA LYS A 89 16.28 25.12 5.55
C LYS A 89 17.33 24.49 6.46
N SER A 90 17.02 24.31 7.73
CA SER A 90 17.93 23.65 8.67
C SER A 90 18.15 22.20 8.29
N ILE A 91 17.12 21.53 7.75
CA ILE A 91 17.18 20.13 7.31
C ILE A 91 18.10 19.99 6.10
N GLU A 92 18.04 20.94 5.17
CA GLU A 92 18.94 20.95 4.01
C GLU A 92 20.40 21.14 4.39
N LYS A 93 20.66 21.67 5.60
CA LYS A 93 21.99 21.88 6.15
C LYS A 93 22.52 20.75 7.03
N LEU A 94 21.70 19.71 7.30
CA LEU A 94 22.19 18.51 7.98
C LEU A 94 23.39 17.97 7.23
N ASN A 95 24.50 17.82 7.93
CA ASN A 95 25.76 17.39 7.35
C ASN A 95 26.03 15.90 7.67
N GLU A 96 27.08 15.36 7.05
CA GLU A 96 27.53 13.97 7.24
C GLU A 96 27.98 13.65 8.68
N SER A 97 28.05 14.64 9.56
CA SER A 97 28.37 14.43 10.98
C SER A 97 27.17 14.11 11.86
N TYR A 98 25.95 14.04 11.27
CA TYR A 98 24.78 13.62 11.99
C TYR A 98 24.74 12.10 12.09
N PHE A 99 24.76 11.58 13.31
CA PHE A 99 24.64 10.15 13.60
C PHE A 99 23.65 9.94 14.74
N THR A 100 22.73 9.01 14.56
CA THR A 100 21.80 8.59 15.62
C THR A 100 21.65 7.08 15.59
N GLU A 101 21.89 6.45 16.71
CA GLU A 101 21.56 5.04 16.95
C GLU A 101 20.44 4.99 17.98
N LEU A 102 19.33 4.41 17.58
CA LEU A 102 18.13 4.28 18.40
C LEU A 102 17.79 2.81 18.58
N LYS A 103 17.71 2.39 19.84
CA LYS A 103 17.14 1.10 20.21
C LYS A 103 16.02 1.29 21.21
N VAL A 104 14.86 0.80 20.87
CA VAL A 104 13.66 0.77 21.72
C VAL A 104 13.34 -0.68 22.00
N THR A 105 12.99 -1.00 23.25
CA THR A 105 12.69 -2.37 23.64
C THR A 105 11.43 -2.41 24.48
N ASN A 106 10.53 -3.36 24.16
CA ASN A 106 9.26 -3.58 24.85
C ASN A 106 8.40 -2.31 24.99
N LEU A 107 8.40 -1.44 23.97
CA LEU A 107 7.51 -0.28 23.96
C LEU A 107 6.07 -0.74 23.86
N SER A 108 5.26 -0.25 24.76
CA SER A 108 3.81 -0.42 24.72
C SER A 108 3.12 0.87 25.10
N PHE A 109 2.01 1.16 24.46
CA PHE A 109 1.17 2.31 24.76
C PHE A 109 -0.24 2.15 24.18
N GLN A 110 -1.16 2.95 24.70
CA GLN A 110 -2.51 3.09 24.22
C GLN A 110 -2.75 4.55 23.83
N VAL A 111 -3.28 4.77 22.62
CA VAL A 111 -3.82 6.07 22.22
C VAL A 111 -5.32 6.06 22.52
N PRO A 112 -5.87 6.98 23.33
CA PRO A 112 -7.27 6.94 23.75
C PRO A 112 -8.27 6.95 22.60
N GLU A 113 -7.92 7.60 21.50
CA GLU A 113 -8.77 7.70 20.29
C GLU A 113 -8.72 6.44 19.43
N TYR A 114 -7.75 5.55 19.67
CA TYR A 114 -7.58 4.33 18.91
C TYR A 114 -7.84 3.10 19.80
N HIS A 115 -8.71 2.22 19.39
CA HIS A 115 -9.22 1.12 20.21
C HIS A 115 -8.21 -0.01 20.45
N LEU A 116 -7.09 -0.04 19.73
CA LEU A 116 -6.03 -1.05 19.87
C LEU A 116 -4.84 -0.49 20.63
N ALA A 117 -4.32 -1.30 21.55
CA ALA A 117 -3.03 -1.04 22.19
C ALA A 117 -1.90 -1.52 21.28
N LEU A 118 -0.87 -0.70 21.15
CA LEU A 118 0.40 -1.11 20.58
C LEU A 118 1.22 -1.81 21.67
N LYS A 119 1.75 -3.00 21.37
CA LYS A 119 2.48 -3.82 22.33
C LYS A 119 3.75 -4.40 21.72
N ASP A 120 4.70 -4.71 22.59
CA ASP A 120 5.94 -5.40 22.23
C ASP A 120 6.62 -4.74 21.00
N LEU A 121 6.63 -3.39 20.95
CA LEU A 121 7.36 -2.68 19.90
C LEU A 121 8.85 -2.68 20.24
N ASP A 122 9.59 -3.36 19.41
CA ASP A 122 11.06 -3.37 19.43
C ASP A 122 11.59 -2.72 18.15
N VAL A 123 12.50 -1.76 18.29
CA VAL A 123 13.09 -1.04 17.16
C VAL A 123 14.60 -0.96 17.32
N TYR A 124 15.33 -1.21 16.26
CA TYR A 124 16.72 -0.84 16.14
C TYR A 124 16.95 -0.17 14.79
N ALA A 125 17.36 1.09 14.86
CA ALA A 125 17.62 1.90 13.67
C ALA A 125 18.89 2.75 13.86
N VAL A 126 19.62 2.91 12.79
CA VAL A 126 20.81 3.77 12.72
C VAL A 126 20.61 4.78 11.60
N MET A 127 20.80 6.04 11.92
CA MET A 127 20.80 7.12 10.95
C MET A 127 22.20 7.76 10.89
N ASP A 128 22.75 7.89 9.70
CA ASP A 128 24.03 8.55 9.41
C ASP A 128 23.81 9.58 8.30
N GLY A 129 24.02 10.85 8.65
CA GLY A 129 23.58 11.96 7.81
C GLY A 129 22.07 11.98 7.65
N HIS A 130 21.58 11.85 6.42
CA HIS A 130 20.17 11.79 6.08
C HIS A 130 19.62 10.36 6.00
N ALA A 131 20.51 9.40 5.72
CA ALA A 131 20.09 8.02 5.49
C ALA A 131 19.83 7.27 6.80
N ALA A 132 18.75 6.53 6.85
CA ALA A 132 18.41 5.64 7.95
C ALA A 132 18.41 4.18 7.49
N ASN A 133 19.00 3.32 8.31
CA ASN A 133 18.91 1.88 8.22
C ASN A 133 18.07 1.35 9.38
N ILE A 134 17.01 0.66 9.10
CA ILE A 134 16.12 0.00 10.06
C ILE A 134 16.49 -1.47 10.05
N ASP A 135 17.25 -1.92 11.05
CA ASP A 135 17.61 -3.34 11.13
C ASP A 135 16.40 -4.19 11.51
N TYR A 136 15.57 -3.67 12.41
CA TYR A 136 14.26 -4.24 12.73
C TYR A 136 13.31 -3.20 13.33
N PHE A 137 12.04 -3.40 13.04
CA PHE A 137 10.89 -2.76 13.67
C PHE A 137 9.83 -3.84 13.85
N ASP A 138 9.72 -4.37 15.05
CA ASP A 138 8.81 -5.43 15.42
C ASP A 138 7.69 -4.87 16.27
N VAL A 139 6.43 -5.16 15.92
CA VAL A 139 5.29 -4.64 16.67
C VAL A 139 4.11 -5.62 16.68
N LYS A 140 3.35 -5.59 17.78
CA LYS A 140 2.03 -6.24 17.89
C LYS A 140 0.94 -5.20 18.11
N ILE A 141 -0.10 -5.27 17.29
CA ILE A 141 -1.27 -4.40 17.36
C ILE A 141 -2.51 -5.30 17.34
N GLY A 142 -3.22 -5.38 18.48
CA GLY A 142 -4.33 -6.33 18.62
C GLY A 142 -3.88 -7.77 18.43
N ASN A 143 -4.45 -8.46 17.44
CA ASN A 143 -4.07 -9.82 17.05
C ASN A 143 -2.99 -9.85 15.95
N SER A 144 -2.66 -8.70 15.39
CA SER A 144 -1.71 -8.57 14.29
C SER A 144 -0.28 -8.44 14.77
N ASP A 145 0.66 -9.03 14.02
CA ASP A 145 2.09 -8.81 14.16
C ASP A 145 2.65 -8.19 12.87
N LEU A 146 3.70 -7.39 13.01
CA LEU A 146 4.39 -6.78 11.88
C LEU A 146 5.88 -6.71 12.16
N HIS A 147 6.68 -7.12 11.20
CA HIS A 147 8.13 -6.99 11.18
C HIS A 147 8.54 -6.20 9.95
N ILE A 148 9.33 -5.12 10.14
CA ILE A 148 9.83 -4.26 9.07
C ILE A 148 11.33 -4.10 9.23
N SER A 149 12.05 -4.20 8.12
CA SER A 149 13.46 -3.81 8.00
C SER A 149 13.67 -3.06 6.70
N GLY A 150 14.77 -2.34 6.57
CA GLY A 150 15.05 -1.64 5.32
C GLY A 150 15.81 -0.34 5.46
N THR A 151 15.76 0.47 4.40
CA THR A 151 16.52 1.73 4.32
C THR A 151 15.63 2.86 3.82
N VAL A 152 15.95 4.06 4.31
CA VAL A 152 15.36 5.34 3.89
C VAL A 152 16.52 6.29 3.61
N ASP A 153 16.60 6.86 2.42
CA ASP A 153 17.74 7.71 2.03
C ASP A 153 17.70 9.12 2.65
N ASP A 154 16.51 9.60 3.02
CA ASP A 154 16.34 10.90 3.68
C ASP A 154 15.20 10.87 4.71
N LEU A 155 15.47 10.30 5.88
CA LEU A 155 14.50 10.25 6.98
C LEU A 155 14.09 11.65 7.49
N PRO A 156 15.01 12.64 7.64
CA PRO A 156 14.62 14.01 7.97
C PRO A 156 13.60 14.62 7.02
N ALA A 157 13.73 14.37 5.72
CA ALA A 157 12.75 14.86 4.75
C ALA A 157 11.34 14.31 5.02
N ILE A 158 11.21 13.03 5.40
CA ILE A 158 9.93 12.41 5.79
C ILE A 158 9.37 13.05 7.07
N ILE A 159 10.21 13.18 8.11
CA ILE A 159 9.79 13.74 9.41
C ILE A 159 9.27 15.18 9.28
N HIS A 160 9.85 15.95 8.37
CA HIS A 160 9.52 17.36 8.18
C HIS A 160 8.63 17.64 6.95
N HIS A 161 8.09 16.59 6.33
CA HIS A 161 7.14 16.69 5.21
C HIS A 161 7.62 17.58 4.06
N THR A 162 8.92 17.46 3.71
CA THR A 162 9.51 18.30 2.65
C THR A 162 9.09 17.82 1.25
N SER A 163 9.22 18.68 0.25
CA SER A 163 8.99 18.31 -1.15
C SER A 163 10.17 17.57 -1.82
N LYS A 164 11.15 17.14 -1.03
CA LYS A 164 12.30 16.37 -1.52
C LYS A 164 11.87 14.94 -1.84
N ASP A 165 12.33 14.42 -2.97
CA ASP A 165 12.15 13.00 -3.30
C ASP A 165 12.94 12.13 -2.32
N VAL A 166 12.29 11.08 -1.85
CA VAL A 166 12.87 10.07 -0.95
C VAL A 166 12.79 8.70 -1.60
N LEU A 167 13.90 7.99 -1.58
CA LEU A 167 13.99 6.59 -1.97
C LEU A 167 13.97 5.72 -0.71
N THR A 168 13.05 4.77 -0.69
CA THR A 168 12.88 3.86 0.44
C THR A 168 12.83 2.42 -0.08
N HIS A 169 13.45 1.53 0.66
CA HIS A 169 13.38 0.10 0.44
C HIS A 169 13.01 -0.59 1.76
N LEU A 170 11.92 -1.36 1.76
CA LEU A 170 11.40 -2.03 2.94
C LEU A 170 11.14 -3.51 2.67
N GLU A 171 11.54 -4.33 3.62
CA GLU A 171 11.13 -5.72 3.76
C GLU A 171 10.12 -5.80 4.89
N ILE A 172 8.91 -6.22 4.58
CA ILE A 172 7.79 -6.27 5.52
C ILE A 172 7.30 -7.71 5.62
N SER A 173 7.14 -8.22 6.82
CA SER A 173 6.57 -9.54 7.03
C SER A 173 5.60 -9.59 8.21
N SER A 174 4.66 -10.53 8.16
CA SER A 174 3.66 -10.77 9.21
C SER A 174 3.25 -12.23 9.21
N ASN A 175 3.12 -12.82 10.38
CA ASN A 175 2.49 -14.14 10.50
C ASN A 175 0.97 -14.05 10.35
N TYR A 176 0.38 -12.98 10.90
CA TYR A 176 -1.04 -12.71 10.82
C TYR A 176 -1.32 -11.22 10.89
N LEU A 177 -2.06 -10.70 9.92
CA LEU A 177 -2.46 -9.30 9.81
C LEU A 177 -3.98 -9.22 9.61
N ASP A 178 -4.72 -8.79 10.63
CA ASP A 178 -6.16 -8.61 10.60
C ASP A 178 -6.51 -7.18 10.13
N LEU A 179 -6.82 -7.05 8.86
CA LEU A 179 -7.13 -5.74 8.28
C LEU A 179 -8.42 -5.15 8.83
N LEU A 180 -9.41 -5.98 9.18
CA LEU A 180 -10.64 -5.49 9.78
C LEU A 180 -10.36 -4.86 11.15
N GLU A 181 -9.57 -5.54 11.99
CA GLU A 181 -9.21 -5.01 13.30
C GLU A 181 -8.41 -3.70 13.18
N LEU A 182 -7.44 -3.65 12.27
CA LEU A 182 -6.57 -2.48 12.08
C LEU A 182 -7.28 -1.27 11.46
N THR A 183 -8.24 -1.48 10.58
CA THR A 183 -8.92 -0.41 9.85
C THR A 183 -10.27 0.00 10.43
N SER A 184 -10.79 -0.74 11.42
CA SER A 184 -12.05 -0.41 12.08
C SER A 184 -11.92 0.83 12.97
N PRO A 185 -12.89 1.77 12.92
CA PRO A 185 -12.85 2.97 13.76
C PRO A 185 -13.07 2.67 15.25
N SER A 186 -13.65 1.51 15.59
CA SER A 186 -13.86 1.06 16.97
C SER A 186 -13.94 -0.46 17.05
N LYS A 187 -13.74 -1.02 18.23
CA LYS A 187 -13.73 -2.47 18.49
C LYS A 187 -15.01 -3.19 18.05
N ASP A 188 -16.15 -2.52 18.15
CA ASP A 188 -17.46 -3.08 17.81
C ASP A 188 -17.94 -2.70 16.40
N SER A 189 -17.10 -1.99 15.64
CA SER A 189 -17.40 -1.61 14.26
C SER A 189 -17.19 -2.78 13.31
N ILE A 190 -18.10 -2.91 12.37
CA ILE A 190 -17.95 -3.79 11.20
C ILE A 190 -17.48 -3.00 9.95
N GLU A 191 -17.29 -1.69 10.12
CA GLU A 191 -16.73 -0.83 9.07
C GLU A 191 -15.22 -1.02 9.03
N GLY A 192 -14.67 -1.33 7.87
CA GLY A 192 -13.26 -1.61 7.66
C GLY A 192 -13.06 -2.65 6.57
N ILE A 193 -11.80 -2.98 6.30
CA ILE A 193 -11.44 -3.99 5.31
C ILE A 193 -11.61 -5.38 5.94
N ASN A 194 -12.72 -6.06 5.63
CA ASN A 194 -13.01 -7.39 6.16
C ASN A 194 -12.14 -8.47 5.50
N GLU A 195 -10.85 -8.40 5.75
CA GLU A 195 -9.87 -9.39 5.27
C GLU A 195 -8.76 -9.58 6.31
N ALA A 196 -8.08 -10.71 6.22
CA ALA A 196 -6.87 -10.98 6.99
C ALA A 196 -5.85 -11.71 6.11
N LEU A 197 -4.58 -11.39 6.32
CA LEU A 197 -3.46 -12.00 5.63
C LEU A 197 -2.69 -12.90 6.58
N SER A 198 -2.30 -14.07 6.10
CA SER A 198 -1.43 -15.00 6.84
C SER A 198 -0.16 -15.25 6.05
N ASN A 199 0.96 -15.41 6.76
CA ASN A 199 2.27 -15.68 6.18
C ASN A 199 2.64 -14.64 5.10
N MET A 200 2.41 -13.36 5.39
CA MET A 200 2.71 -12.27 4.48
C MET A 200 4.21 -11.97 4.44
N SER A 201 4.72 -11.77 3.25
CA SER A 201 6.03 -11.19 2.96
C SER A 201 5.88 -10.19 1.82
N LEU A 202 6.50 -9.02 1.93
CA LEU A 202 6.43 -7.95 0.95
C LEU A 202 7.76 -7.21 0.89
N GLY A 203 8.46 -7.30 -0.23
CA GLY A 203 9.54 -6.40 -0.60
C GLY A 203 8.97 -5.19 -1.33
N LEU A 204 9.18 -4.00 -0.80
CA LEU A 204 8.64 -2.75 -1.33
C LEU A 204 9.75 -1.72 -1.47
N SER A 205 9.93 -1.21 -2.68
CA SER A 205 10.75 -0.03 -2.92
C SER A 205 9.85 1.10 -3.44
N PHE A 206 10.10 2.32 -3.03
CA PHE A 206 9.38 3.45 -3.59
C PHE A 206 10.23 4.72 -3.66
N LYS A 207 9.87 5.56 -4.64
CA LYS A 207 10.39 6.91 -4.83
C LYS A 207 9.22 7.88 -4.92
N SER A 208 9.11 8.74 -3.93
CA SER A 208 8.05 9.75 -3.83
C SER A 208 8.57 10.99 -3.14
N SER A 209 7.92 12.15 -3.32
CA SER A 209 8.25 13.27 -2.44
C SER A 209 7.82 12.95 -1.01
N ALA A 210 8.62 13.35 -0.04
CA ALA A 210 8.33 13.11 1.38
C ALA A 210 6.97 13.70 1.77
N LYS A 211 6.62 14.86 1.23
CA LYS A 211 5.32 15.51 1.45
C LYS A 211 4.16 14.68 0.89
N ASP A 212 4.25 14.24 -0.37
CA ASP A 212 3.19 13.45 -0.99
C ASP A 212 3.02 12.10 -0.27
N PHE A 213 4.12 11.48 0.15
CA PHE A 213 4.07 10.23 0.90
C PHE A 213 3.37 10.36 2.26
N THR A 214 3.52 11.50 2.95
CA THR A 214 2.99 11.69 4.32
C THR A 214 1.66 12.42 4.39
N GLU A 215 1.31 13.25 3.39
CA GLU A 215 0.15 14.13 3.43
C GLU A 215 -0.91 13.82 2.36
N SER A 216 -0.63 12.94 1.39
CA SER A 216 -1.61 12.63 0.34
C SER A 216 -2.85 11.97 0.93
N PRO A 217 -4.05 12.45 0.64
CA PRO A 217 -5.29 11.80 1.08
C PRO A 217 -5.61 10.49 0.33
N ASN A 218 -4.97 10.31 -0.82
CA ASN A 218 -5.04 9.12 -1.66
C ASN A 218 -3.70 8.38 -1.62
N LEU A 219 -3.42 7.55 -2.63
CA LEU A 219 -2.09 6.98 -2.79
C LEU A 219 -1.08 8.10 -3.09
N PRO A 220 0.13 8.06 -2.51
CA PRO A 220 1.15 9.07 -2.77
C PRO A 220 1.62 9.01 -4.23
N ILE A 221 1.85 10.21 -4.81
CA ILE A 221 2.39 10.32 -6.16
C ILE A 221 3.84 9.80 -6.15
N GLY A 222 4.18 8.95 -7.10
CA GLY A 222 5.53 8.40 -7.19
C GLY A 222 5.62 7.09 -7.95
N GLU A 223 6.77 6.46 -7.82
CA GLU A 223 7.09 5.16 -8.39
C GLU A 223 7.21 4.14 -7.25
N PHE A 224 6.47 3.05 -7.33
CA PHE A 224 6.43 1.99 -6.33
C PHE A 224 6.75 0.66 -7.01
N PHE A 225 7.62 -0.11 -6.40
CA PHE A 225 8.08 -1.39 -6.91
C PHE A 225 7.77 -2.46 -5.87
N ILE A 226 6.93 -3.41 -6.23
CA ILE A 226 6.75 -4.64 -5.45
C ILE A 226 7.78 -5.62 -5.97
N ASP A 227 8.82 -5.86 -5.17
CA ASP A 227 9.91 -6.77 -5.55
C ASP A 227 9.52 -8.23 -5.32
N ASP A 228 8.80 -8.50 -4.25
CA ASP A 228 8.20 -9.79 -3.95
C ASP A 228 7.01 -9.60 -3.01
N PHE A 229 5.90 -10.27 -3.30
CA PHE A 229 4.77 -10.34 -2.38
C PHE A 229 4.24 -11.76 -2.32
N GLN A 230 4.03 -12.21 -1.10
CA GLN A 230 3.35 -13.48 -0.84
C GLN A 230 2.40 -13.33 0.35
N ALA A 231 1.24 -13.98 0.27
CA ALA A 231 0.25 -14.01 1.34
C ALA A 231 -0.81 -15.10 1.11
N ILE A 232 -1.52 -15.44 2.17
CA ILE A 232 -2.77 -16.21 2.10
C ILE A 232 -3.87 -15.34 2.69
N LEU A 233 -4.93 -15.08 1.91
CA LEU A 233 -6.06 -14.28 2.32
C LEU A 233 -7.11 -15.15 3.03
N LYS A 234 -7.81 -14.61 4.01
CA LYS A 234 -8.85 -15.32 4.78
C LYS A 234 -10.04 -15.73 3.91
N HIS A 235 -10.53 -14.83 3.05
CA HIS A 235 -11.71 -15.10 2.21
C HIS A 235 -11.35 -15.65 0.83
N TYR A 236 -10.09 -15.56 0.47
CA TYR A 236 -9.53 -16.16 -0.75
C TYR A 236 -8.31 -17.00 -0.37
N PRO A 237 -8.50 -18.22 0.18
CA PRO A 237 -7.47 -19.01 0.84
C PRO A 237 -6.52 -19.71 -0.16
N HIS A 238 -6.10 -19.00 -1.17
CA HIS A 238 -5.11 -19.42 -2.14
C HIS A 238 -3.73 -18.86 -1.77
N ASN A 239 -2.68 -19.56 -2.13
CA ASN A 239 -1.32 -19.09 -1.96
C ASN A 239 -1.01 -18.08 -3.07
N LEU A 240 -0.96 -16.81 -2.70
CA LEU A 240 -0.48 -15.74 -3.56
C LEU A 240 1.04 -15.69 -3.42
N HIS A 241 1.79 -15.81 -4.51
CA HIS A 241 3.26 -15.82 -4.45
C HIS A 241 3.91 -15.35 -5.74
N ASP A 242 5.20 -15.02 -5.67
CA ASP A 242 5.99 -14.53 -6.81
C ASP A 242 5.36 -13.27 -7.48
N PHE A 243 4.75 -12.39 -6.68
CA PHE A 243 4.17 -11.16 -7.20
C PHE A 243 5.24 -10.09 -7.36
N HIS A 244 5.30 -9.51 -8.56
CA HIS A 244 6.12 -8.36 -8.90
C HIS A 244 5.25 -7.31 -9.58
N ALA A 245 5.50 -6.04 -9.32
CA ALA A 245 4.80 -4.96 -10.00
C ALA A 245 5.57 -3.65 -9.97
N ASP A 246 5.54 -2.94 -11.07
CA ASP A 246 5.90 -1.53 -11.15
C ASP A 246 4.62 -0.70 -11.18
N LEU A 247 4.43 0.13 -10.17
CA LEU A 247 3.26 0.98 -10.01
C LEU A 247 3.69 2.44 -10.09
N ILE A 248 3.14 3.16 -11.07
CA ILE A 248 3.38 4.61 -11.25
C ILE A 248 2.09 5.34 -10.94
N ILE A 249 2.13 6.19 -9.93
CA ILE A 249 1.00 7.00 -9.48
C ILE A 249 1.25 8.44 -9.89
N GLU A 250 0.35 8.97 -10.70
CA GLU A 250 0.26 10.36 -11.12
C GLU A 250 -0.98 11.00 -10.45
N GLU A 251 -1.22 12.30 -10.60
CA GLU A 251 -2.32 13.00 -9.92
C GLU A 251 -3.68 12.30 -10.04
N ASP A 252 -4.10 11.95 -11.26
CA ASP A 252 -5.41 11.32 -11.54
C ASP A 252 -5.27 9.93 -12.17
N ASN A 253 -4.05 9.46 -12.40
CA ASN A 253 -3.81 8.23 -13.13
C ASN A 253 -2.90 7.30 -12.33
N MET A 254 -3.17 6.01 -12.46
CA MET A 254 -2.33 4.95 -11.97
C MET A 254 -1.98 4.02 -13.12
N LYS A 255 -0.70 3.72 -13.28
CA LYS A 255 -0.22 2.72 -14.24
C LYS A 255 0.34 1.55 -13.46
N LEU A 256 -0.13 0.38 -13.79
CA LEU A 256 0.40 -0.89 -13.32
C LEU A 256 1.16 -1.51 -14.50
N VAL A 257 2.46 -1.63 -14.36
CA VAL A 257 3.35 -2.09 -15.41
C VAL A 257 4.01 -3.38 -14.95
N ASP A 258 4.02 -4.39 -15.83
CA ASP A 258 4.66 -5.69 -15.58
C ASP A 258 4.21 -6.36 -14.26
N PHE A 259 2.90 -6.28 -13.96
CA PHE A 259 2.34 -6.96 -12.80
C PHE A 259 2.23 -8.44 -13.09
N THR A 260 3.11 -9.21 -12.49
CA THR A 260 3.16 -10.67 -12.60
C THR A 260 2.95 -11.32 -11.25
N GLY A 261 2.51 -12.57 -11.26
CA GLY A 261 2.36 -13.34 -10.03
C GLY A 261 1.78 -14.72 -10.26
N MET A 262 1.64 -15.44 -9.15
CA MET A 262 1.08 -16.76 -9.11
C MET A 262 -0.05 -16.83 -8.07
N VAL A 263 -1.15 -17.48 -8.42
CA VAL A 263 -2.19 -17.93 -7.50
C VAL A 263 -2.20 -19.44 -7.53
N ASP A 264 -1.69 -20.06 -6.48
CA ASP A 264 -1.38 -21.50 -6.45
C ASP A 264 -0.50 -21.91 -7.65
N LYS A 265 -1.09 -22.48 -8.69
CA LYS A 265 -0.41 -22.89 -9.91
C LYS A 265 -0.69 -21.98 -11.11
N SER A 266 -1.66 -21.11 -10.98
CA SER A 266 -2.10 -20.21 -12.04
C SER A 266 -1.18 -19.00 -12.11
N ASP A 267 -0.55 -18.78 -13.25
CA ASP A 267 0.26 -17.60 -13.50
C ASP A 267 -0.55 -16.49 -14.15
N PHE A 268 -0.10 -15.26 -13.98
CA PHE A 268 -0.67 -14.13 -14.71
C PHE A 268 0.37 -13.02 -14.96
N HIS A 269 0.10 -12.29 -16.01
CA HIS A 269 0.77 -11.04 -16.33
C HIS A 269 -0.29 -10.00 -16.72
N PHE A 270 -0.24 -8.85 -16.07
CA PHE A 270 -1.19 -7.77 -16.27
C PHE A 270 -0.46 -6.44 -16.42
N ASP A 271 -0.81 -5.71 -17.47
CA ASP A 271 -0.48 -4.29 -17.63
C ASP A 271 -1.78 -3.50 -17.67
N GLY A 272 -1.84 -2.38 -16.96
CA GLY A 272 -3.05 -1.57 -16.91
C GLY A 272 -2.80 -0.09 -16.69
N LYS A 273 -3.70 0.71 -17.24
CA LYS A 273 -3.79 2.14 -16.96
C LYS A 273 -5.17 2.46 -16.41
N PHE A 274 -5.18 3.01 -15.22
CA PHE A 274 -6.38 3.44 -14.52
C PHE A 274 -6.44 4.97 -14.57
N THR A 275 -7.52 5.51 -15.11
CA THR A 275 -7.78 6.95 -15.13
C THR A 275 -8.77 7.27 -14.02
N HIS A 276 -8.53 8.33 -13.24
CA HIS A 276 -9.29 8.67 -12.03
C HIS A 276 -9.41 7.48 -11.08
N TYR A 277 -8.27 6.85 -10.78
CA TYR A 277 -8.19 5.66 -9.92
C TYR A 277 -8.74 5.90 -8.51
N GLU A 278 -8.74 7.15 -8.04
CA GLU A 278 -9.26 7.57 -6.74
C GLU A 278 -10.75 7.24 -6.56
N MET A 279 -11.51 7.06 -7.67
CA MET A 279 -12.90 6.62 -7.61
C MET A 279 -13.05 5.25 -6.93
N TRP A 280 -12.03 4.39 -7.05
CA TRP A 280 -12.03 3.05 -6.45
C TRP A 280 -11.76 3.06 -4.95
N LEU A 281 -11.19 4.16 -4.43
CA LEU A 281 -10.79 4.31 -3.02
C LEU A 281 -11.85 5.07 -2.20
N GLN A 282 -12.88 5.61 -2.84
CA GLN A 282 -13.92 6.39 -2.18
C GLN A 282 -15.09 5.51 -1.72
N GLU A 283 -15.60 5.73 -0.52
CA GLU A 283 -16.81 5.03 -0.02
C GLU A 283 -18.05 5.32 -0.86
N ARG A 284 -18.17 6.53 -1.41
CA ARG A 284 -19.29 6.99 -2.24
C ARG A 284 -18.78 7.66 -3.50
N PRO A 285 -18.24 6.88 -4.43
CA PRO A 285 -17.64 7.42 -5.64
C PRO A 285 -18.68 8.12 -6.52
N GLN A 286 -18.29 9.25 -7.11
CA GLN A 286 -19.09 9.98 -8.10
C GLN A 286 -18.20 10.43 -9.23
N GLY A 287 -18.46 9.97 -10.43
CA GLY A 287 -17.69 10.31 -11.62
C GLY A 287 -17.37 9.12 -12.50
N ASP A 288 -16.43 9.32 -13.39
CA ASP A 288 -16.05 8.36 -14.42
C ASP A 288 -14.63 7.85 -14.16
N THR A 289 -14.41 6.57 -14.34
CA THR A 289 -13.09 5.95 -14.37
C THR A 289 -12.95 5.04 -15.58
N LYS A 290 -11.74 4.86 -16.05
CA LYS A 290 -11.43 3.98 -17.17
C LYS A 290 -10.23 3.12 -16.83
N ILE A 291 -10.29 1.86 -17.24
CA ILE A 291 -9.19 0.90 -17.19
C ILE A 291 -8.90 0.47 -18.62
N ASP A 292 -7.69 0.73 -19.10
CA ASP A 292 -7.13 0.09 -20.28
C ASP A 292 -6.25 -1.05 -19.80
N PHE A 293 -6.40 -2.27 -20.33
CA PHE A 293 -5.71 -3.43 -19.79
C PHE A 293 -5.22 -4.42 -20.85
N ASN A 294 -4.10 -5.06 -20.52
CA ASN A 294 -3.62 -6.28 -21.16
C ASN A 294 -3.44 -7.34 -20.07
N PHE A 295 -3.95 -8.52 -20.31
CA PHE A 295 -3.83 -9.66 -19.41
C PHE A 295 -3.37 -10.88 -20.20
N SER A 296 -2.43 -11.61 -19.67
CA SER A 296 -2.03 -12.89 -20.25
C SER A 296 -1.69 -13.90 -19.15
N SER A 297 -1.81 -15.17 -19.49
CA SER A 297 -1.45 -16.29 -18.63
C SER A 297 -1.06 -17.48 -19.48
N LYS A 298 -0.08 -18.24 -19.04
CA LYS A 298 0.27 -19.52 -19.67
C LYS A 298 -0.71 -20.61 -19.24
N MET A 299 -1.20 -20.54 -17.98
CA MET A 299 -2.14 -21.51 -17.44
C MET A 299 -2.94 -20.93 -16.29
N ILE A 300 -4.26 -20.97 -16.40
CA ILE A 300 -5.20 -20.63 -15.34
C ILE A 300 -6.08 -21.85 -15.04
N GLN A 301 -6.06 -22.30 -13.80
CA GLN A 301 -7.02 -23.28 -13.29
C GLN A 301 -8.27 -22.54 -12.83
N LEU A 302 -9.41 -22.81 -13.48
CA LEU A 302 -10.65 -22.09 -13.20
C LEU A 302 -11.12 -22.30 -11.75
N GLU A 303 -10.97 -23.51 -11.23
CA GLU A 303 -11.38 -23.86 -9.87
C GLU A 303 -10.64 -22.99 -8.82
N ASP A 304 -9.34 -22.78 -9.02
CA ASP A 304 -8.52 -22.02 -8.09
C ASP A 304 -8.88 -20.54 -8.12
N ILE A 305 -9.00 -19.94 -9.30
CA ILE A 305 -9.22 -18.49 -9.45
C ILE A 305 -10.62 -18.07 -9.02
N PHE A 306 -11.66 -18.86 -9.31
CA PHE A 306 -13.05 -18.47 -9.10
C PHE A 306 -13.65 -19.05 -7.81
N THR A 307 -12.86 -19.34 -6.79
CA THR A 307 -13.30 -19.73 -5.46
C THR A 307 -13.15 -18.56 -4.49
N TYR A 308 -14.21 -18.17 -3.81
CA TYR A 308 -14.20 -17.07 -2.85
C TYR A 308 -15.16 -17.34 -1.70
N GLY A 309 -14.75 -17.06 -0.45
CA GLY A 309 -15.58 -17.24 0.74
C GLY A 309 -16.05 -18.68 0.98
N GLY A 310 -15.34 -19.66 0.42
CA GLY A 310 -15.71 -21.08 0.46
C GLY A 310 -16.71 -21.52 -0.61
N GLU A 311 -17.13 -20.62 -1.48
CA GLU A 311 -18.00 -20.93 -2.63
C GLU A 311 -17.19 -20.97 -3.92
N ASN A 312 -17.44 -21.99 -4.74
CA ASN A 312 -16.85 -22.11 -6.07
C ASN A 312 -17.88 -21.68 -7.12
N PHE A 313 -17.54 -20.62 -7.87
CA PHE A 313 -18.43 -20.02 -8.88
C PHE A 313 -18.32 -20.68 -10.26
N VAL A 314 -17.42 -21.66 -10.42
CA VAL A 314 -17.28 -22.42 -11.67
C VAL A 314 -18.33 -23.52 -11.72
N PRO A 315 -19.12 -23.65 -12.82
CA PRO A 315 -20.01 -24.79 -13.03
C PRO A 315 -19.27 -26.12 -12.89
N GLU A 316 -19.94 -27.13 -12.32
CA GLU A 316 -19.29 -28.41 -11.92
C GLU A 316 -18.57 -29.09 -13.08
N GLU A 317 -19.11 -29.00 -14.29
CA GLU A 317 -18.53 -29.56 -15.51
C GLU A 317 -17.22 -28.91 -15.93
N TYR A 318 -16.95 -27.66 -15.48
CA TYR A 318 -15.75 -26.90 -15.85
C TYR A 318 -14.77 -26.69 -14.66
N ARG A 319 -15.04 -27.25 -13.50
CA ARG A 319 -14.19 -27.04 -12.31
C ARG A 319 -12.75 -27.48 -12.50
N HIS A 320 -12.54 -28.54 -13.28
CA HIS A 320 -11.20 -29.06 -13.57
C HIS A 320 -10.63 -28.54 -14.90
N GLU A 321 -11.27 -27.53 -15.47
CA GLU A 321 -10.79 -26.94 -16.70
C GLU A 321 -9.64 -25.98 -16.44
N GLU A 322 -8.72 -25.96 -17.36
CA GLU A 322 -7.62 -25.03 -17.40
C GLU A 322 -7.69 -24.25 -18.71
N PHE A 323 -7.39 -22.96 -18.65
CA PHE A 323 -7.10 -22.17 -19.84
C PHE A 323 -5.59 -22.12 -20.05
N ASP A 324 -5.14 -22.66 -21.17
CA ASP A 324 -3.79 -22.53 -21.65
C ASP A 324 -3.70 -21.36 -22.65
N ASP A 325 -2.54 -20.66 -22.64
CA ASP A 325 -2.25 -19.59 -23.59
C ASP A 325 -3.32 -18.49 -23.64
N LEU A 326 -3.81 -18.08 -22.46
CA LEU A 326 -4.83 -17.03 -22.34
C LEU A 326 -4.24 -15.66 -22.64
N ILE A 327 -4.87 -14.93 -23.55
CA ILE A 327 -4.56 -13.53 -23.89
C ILE A 327 -5.88 -12.76 -23.92
N VAL A 328 -5.96 -11.67 -23.16
CA VAL A 328 -7.11 -10.76 -23.15
C VAL A 328 -6.60 -9.33 -23.16
N HIS A 329 -7.15 -8.50 -24.03
CA HIS A 329 -6.94 -7.06 -23.94
C HIS A 329 -8.20 -6.28 -24.32
N GLY A 330 -8.28 -5.08 -23.78
CA GLY A 330 -9.42 -4.23 -23.95
C GLY A 330 -9.43 -3.05 -23.00
N PHE A 331 -10.61 -2.49 -22.82
CA PHE A 331 -10.82 -1.45 -21.83
C PHE A 331 -12.18 -1.58 -21.16
N ALA A 332 -12.31 -1.00 -19.97
CA ALA A 332 -13.57 -0.84 -19.26
C ALA A 332 -13.71 0.64 -18.83
N ALA A 333 -14.85 1.24 -19.16
CA ALA A 333 -15.25 2.55 -18.69
C ALA A 333 -16.41 2.40 -17.71
N MET A 334 -16.32 3.05 -16.53
CA MET A 334 -17.30 2.89 -15.45
C MET A 334 -17.77 4.25 -14.97
N HIS A 335 -19.07 4.35 -14.72
CA HIS A 335 -19.70 5.54 -14.18
C HIS A 335 -20.29 5.25 -12.81
N PHE A 336 -19.92 6.04 -11.82
CA PHE A 336 -20.36 5.91 -10.43
C PHE A 336 -21.31 7.02 -10.03
N LYS A 337 -22.41 6.65 -9.36
CA LYS A 337 -23.35 7.52 -8.64
C LYS A 337 -23.56 6.93 -7.24
N GLU A 338 -22.63 7.18 -6.31
CA GLU A 338 -22.54 6.53 -4.99
C GLU A 338 -22.21 5.03 -5.03
N LYS A 339 -22.48 4.38 -6.13
CA LYS A 339 -22.11 3.00 -6.49
C LYS A 339 -21.99 2.92 -8.00
N LEU A 340 -21.52 1.79 -8.50
CA LEU A 340 -21.48 1.54 -9.93
C LEU A 340 -22.87 1.69 -10.54
N TYR A 341 -23.02 2.67 -11.44
CA TYR A 341 -24.26 2.97 -12.13
C TYR A 341 -24.30 2.35 -13.53
N SER A 342 -23.22 2.53 -14.30
CA SER A 342 -23.10 1.90 -15.62
C SER A 342 -21.65 1.51 -15.89
N THR A 343 -21.48 0.52 -16.76
CA THR A 343 -20.16 0.10 -17.23
C THR A 343 -20.21 -0.26 -18.72
N ASP A 344 -19.19 0.20 -19.45
CA ASP A 344 -18.90 -0.18 -20.82
C ASP A 344 -17.61 -0.98 -20.84
N VAL A 345 -17.67 -2.23 -21.27
CA VAL A 345 -16.50 -3.10 -21.43
C VAL A 345 -16.34 -3.44 -22.90
N THR A 346 -15.17 -3.16 -23.44
CA THR A 346 -14.79 -3.62 -24.78
C THR A 346 -13.65 -4.63 -24.65
N ILE A 347 -13.89 -5.82 -25.17
CA ILE A 347 -12.86 -6.84 -25.35
C ILE A 347 -12.45 -6.79 -26.82
N ASP A 348 -11.22 -6.36 -27.08
CA ASP A 348 -10.68 -6.29 -28.42
C ASP A 348 -10.23 -7.68 -28.90
N LEU A 349 -9.65 -8.45 -27.99
CA LEU A 349 -9.21 -9.81 -28.22
C LEU A 349 -9.33 -10.65 -26.94
N PHE A 350 -9.84 -11.87 -27.08
CA PHE A 350 -9.70 -12.95 -26.10
C PHE A 350 -9.35 -14.22 -26.89
N GLU A 351 -8.24 -14.82 -26.52
CA GLU A 351 -7.78 -16.12 -27.04
C GLU A 351 -7.43 -17.04 -25.87
N ALA A 352 -7.82 -18.30 -25.96
CA ALA A 352 -7.45 -19.32 -24.98
C ALA A 352 -7.65 -20.72 -25.55
N LYS A 353 -7.03 -21.71 -24.92
CA LYS A 353 -7.23 -23.11 -25.19
C LYS A 353 -7.73 -23.81 -23.93
N MET A 354 -8.89 -24.43 -24.00
CA MET A 354 -9.37 -25.31 -22.93
C MET A 354 -8.66 -26.65 -22.97
N LYS A 355 -8.21 -27.14 -21.85
CA LYS A 355 -7.41 -28.36 -21.75
C LYS A 355 -8.26 -29.62 -21.74
N VAL A 356 -9.28 -29.66 -20.91
CA VAL A 356 -10.15 -30.85 -20.76
C VAL A 356 -11.05 -31.00 -21.99
N HIS A 357 -11.72 -29.96 -22.41
CA HIS A 357 -12.61 -29.98 -23.56
C HIS A 357 -11.94 -29.81 -24.91
N HIS A 358 -10.61 -29.57 -24.92
CA HIS A 358 -9.79 -29.38 -26.13
C HIS A 358 -10.29 -28.29 -27.08
N LEU A 359 -11.11 -27.37 -26.59
CA LEU A 359 -11.65 -26.27 -27.36
C LEU A 359 -10.61 -25.15 -27.46
N ARG A 360 -10.59 -24.49 -28.61
CA ARG A 360 -9.79 -23.30 -28.85
C ARG A 360 -10.70 -22.12 -29.12
N PHE A 361 -10.50 -21.05 -28.34
CA PHE A 361 -11.14 -19.77 -28.53
C PHE A 361 -10.19 -18.88 -29.33
N GLU A 362 -10.63 -18.37 -30.46
CA GLU A 362 -9.83 -17.52 -31.35
C GLU A 362 -10.67 -16.31 -31.79
N ASP A 363 -10.03 -15.14 -31.82
CA ASP A 363 -10.65 -13.89 -32.29
C ASP A 363 -11.95 -13.51 -31.52
N PHE A 364 -12.06 -13.87 -30.25
CA PHE A 364 -13.20 -13.42 -29.45
C PHE A 364 -13.06 -11.94 -29.16
N GLY A 365 -14.16 -11.20 -29.30
CA GLY A 365 -14.22 -9.79 -28.98
C GLY A 365 -15.65 -9.29 -29.05
N GLY A 366 -15.92 -8.13 -28.48
CA GLY A 366 -17.23 -7.52 -28.45
C GLY A 366 -17.34 -6.39 -27.46
N ARG A 367 -18.49 -5.75 -27.45
CA ARG A 367 -18.83 -4.68 -26.49
C ARG A 367 -19.95 -5.13 -25.59
N PHE A 368 -19.82 -4.76 -24.31
CA PHE A 368 -20.77 -5.08 -23.27
C PHE A 368 -21.09 -3.79 -22.51
N HIS A 369 -22.34 -3.37 -22.57
CA HIS A 369 -22.83 -2.22 -21.83
C HIS A 369 -23.85 -2.66 -20.80
N LEU A 370 -23.60 -2.33 -19.53
CA LEU A 370 -24.52 -2.62 -18.42
C LEU A 370 -24.98 -1.31 -17.80
N GLU A 371 -26.29 -1.11 -17.73
CA GLU A 371 -26.91 0.02 -17.04
C GLU A 371 -28.23 -0.43 -16.37
N ASN A 372 -28.40 -0.15 -15.07
CA ASN A 372 -29.65 -0.44 -14.35
C ASN A 372 -30.18 -1.87 -14.53
N ASP A 373 -29.34 -2.87 -14.49
CA ASP A 373 -29.65 -4.30 -14.71
C ASP A 373 -30.01 -4.65 -16.17
N ASP A 374 -29.85 -3.76 -17.13
CA ASP A 374 -29.96 -4.04 -18.55
C ASP A 374 -28.57 -4.23 -19.16
N LEU A 375 -28.33 -5.36 -19.81
CA LEU A 375 -27.09 -5.69 -20.51
C LEU A 375 -27.32 -5.66 -22.03
N LEU A 376 -26.59 -4.78 -22.69
CA LEU A 376 -26.46 -4.74 -24.14
C LEU A 376 -25.14 -5.40 -24.55
N ILE A 377 -25.22 -6.38 -25.45
CA ILE A 377 -24.08 -7.05 -26.07
C ILE A 377 -24.06 -6.69 -27.55
N GLU A 378 -22.98 -6.09 -28.01
CA GLU A 378 -22.80 -5.69 -29.41
C GLU A 378 -21.57 -6.36 -30.01
N ASP A 379 -21.73 -6.86 -31.22
CA ASP A 379 -20.67 -7.45 -32.04
C ASP A 379 -19.83 -8.51 -31.34
N PHE A 380 -20.42 -9.25 -30.39
CA PHE A 380 -19.71 -10.35 -29.74
C PHE A 380 -19.49 -11.48 -30.76
N ARG A 381 -18.26 -11.58 -31.21
CA ARG A 381 -17.85 -12.52 -32.24
C ARG A 381 -16.74 -13.43 -31.74
N GLY A 382 -16.57 -14.55 -32.40
CA GLY A 382 -15.46 -15.44 -32.09
C GLY A 382 -15.46 -16.71 -32.95
N THR A 383 -14.39 -17.44 -32.85
CA THR A 383 -14.23 -18.78 -33.43
C THR A 383 -13.96 -19.75 -32.27
N MET A 384 -14.77 -20.78 -32.16
CA MET A 384 -14.59 -21.87 -31.22
C MET A 384 -14.50 -23.19 -32.01
N GLY A 385 -13.30 -23.75 -32.06
CA GLY A 385 -13.02 -24.90 -32.91
C GLY A 385 -13.32 -24.62 -34.38
N ARG A 386 -14.38 -25.24 -34.92
CA ARG A 386 -14.84 -25.01 -36.32
C ARG A 386 -16.02 -24.04 -36.41
N SER A 387 -16.57 -23.63 -35.30
CA SER A 387 -17.76 -22.78 -35.26
C SER A 387 -17.35 -21.31 -35.26
N LYS A 388 -18.00 -20.50 -36.13
CA LYS A 388 -17.86 -19.06 -36.19
C LYS A 388 -19.19 -18.39 -35.94
N PHE A 389 -19.23 -17.42 -35.04
CA PHE A 389 -20.47 -16.77 -34.67
C PHE A 389 -20.31 -15.26 -34.46
N LEU A 390 -21.42 -14.57 -34.50
CA LEU A 390 -21.64 -13.19 -34.09
C LEU A 390 -22.95 -13.15 -33.30
N VAL A 391 -22.87 -12.58 -32.10
CA VAL A 391 -24.02 -12.42 -31.20
C VAL A 391 -24.24 -10.94 -30.91
N ASN A 392 -25.52 -10.52 -31.02
CA ASN A 392 -26.01 -9.28 -30.45
C ASN A 392 -27.15 -9.61 -29.50
N ALA A 393 -27.16 -9.01 -28.31
CA ALA A 393 -28.24 -9.31 -27.35
C ALA A 393 -28.57 -8.07 -26.51
N GLU A 394 -29.83 -7.97 -26.14
CA GLU A 394 -30.37 -7.05 -25.15
C GLU A 394 -31.05 -7.91 -24.08
N LEU A 395 -30.50 -7.84 -22.84
CA LEU A 395 -30.89 -8.71 -21.72
C LEU A 395 -31.22 -7.88 -20.50
N GLY A 396 -32.43 -8.00 -19.96
CA GLY A 396 -32.83 -7.39 -18.69
C GLY A 396 -32.77 -8.40 -17.55
N PHE A 397 -32.01 -8.10 -16.49
CA PHE A 397 -31.84 -8.94 -15.29
C PHE A 397 -32.70 -8.48 -14.11
N GLY A 398 -33.47 -7.38 -14.24
CA GLY A 398 -34.31 -6.86 -13.17
C GLY A 398 -35.24 -7.91 -12.59
N THR A 399 -35.27 -8.08 -11.29
CA THR A 399 -36.13 -9.02 -10.55
C THR A 399 -37.55 -8.53 -10.45
N ASP A 400 -37.83 -7.23 -10.66
CA ASP A 400 -39.17 -6.65 -10.63
C ASP A 400 -39.76 -6.61 -12.04
N THR A 401 -40.74 -7.49 -12.26
CA THR A 401 -41.45 -7.59 -13.54
C THR A 401 -42.19 -6.32 -13.94
N LEU A 402 -42.43 -5.39 -13.02
CA LEU A 402 -43.04 -4.08 -13.26
C LEU A 402 -42.06 -3.04 -13.77
N LEU A 403 -40.76 -3.25 -13.53
CA LEU A 403 -39.66 -2.38 -13.96
C LEU A 403 -38.92 -2.88 -15.21
N LYS A 404 -39.32 -4.08 -15.74
CA LYS A 404 -38.76 -4.59 -17.00
C LYS A 404 -39.18 -3.66 -18.14
N THR A 405 -38.25 -2.87 -18.60
CA THR A 405 -38.46 -1.89 -19.66
C THR A 405 -38.30 -2.49 -21.06
N GLN A 406 -37.69 -3.68 -21.19
CA GLN A 406 -37.38 -4.32 -22.46
C GLN A 406 -37.61 -5.85 -22.40
N ASP A 407 -38.08 -6.41 -23.52
CA ASP A 407 -38.07 -7.86 -23.73
C ASP A 407 -36.67 -8.32 -24.11
N ASN A 408 -36.22 -9.44 -23.56
CA ASN A 408 -34.91 -10.02 -23.91
C ASN A 408 -34.88 -10.36 -25.39
N HIS A 409 -33.87 -9.87 -26.08
CA HIS A 409 -33.66 -10.11 -27.50
C HIS A 409 -32.24 -10.64 -27.73
N ILE A 410 -32.13 -11.74 -28.49
CA ILE A 410 -30.85 -12.32 -28.87
C ILE A 410 -30.85 -12.57 -30.38
N SER A 411 -29.86 -12.04 -31.07
CA SER A 411 -29.56 -12.31 -32.46
C SER A 411 -28.26 -13.12 -32.57
N LEU A 412 -28.32 -14.29 -33.14
CA LEU A 412 -27.16 -15.14 -33.41
C LEU A 412 -27.01 -15.34 -34.90
N ILE A 413 -25.86 -14.95 -35.44
CA ILE A 413 -25.46 -15.22 -36.81
C ILE A 413 -24.25 -16.17 -36.75
N ALA A 414 -24.40 -17.34 -37.34
CA ALA A 414 -23.33 -18.31 -37.44
C ALA A 414 -23.03 -18.67 -38.89
N SER A 415 -21.79 -18.55 -39.30
CA SER A 415 -21.35 -18.99 -40.62
C SER A 415 -21.19 -20.51 -40.70
N LYS A 416 -20.86 -21.12 -39.56
CA LYS A 416 -20.77 -22.57 -39.36
C LYS A 416 -21.00 -22.86 -37.87
N LEU A 417 -21.88 -23.81 -37.56
CA LEU A 417 -22.00 -24.42 -36.24
C LEU A 417 -21.67 -25.91 -36.38
N ASP A 418 -20.74 -26.36 -35.58
CA ASP A 418 -20.35 -27.78 -35.51
C ASP A 418 -20.83 -28.27 -34.13
N PHE A 419 -21.87 -29.11 -34.15
CA PHE A 419 -22.51 -29.64 -32.94
C PHE A 419 -21.87 -30.92 -32.42
N ASP A 420 -20.82 -31.40 -33.09
CA ASP A 420 -20.06 -32.61 -32.70
C ASP A 420 -18.76 -32.28 -31.95
N GLN A 421 -18.60 -31.05 -31.55
CA GLN A 421 -17.43 -30.55 -30.81
C GLN A 421 -17.74 -30.27 -29.33
#